data_c8f898c84c45289aecdf98b965b39cfc
#
_entry.id   c8f898c84c45289aecdf98b965b39cfc
#
_cell.length_a   1.000
_cell.length_b   1.000
_cell.length_c   1.000
_cell.angle_alpha   90.00
_cell.angle_beta   90.00
_cell.angle_gamma   90.00
#
_symmetry.space_group_name_H-M   'P 1'
#
loop_
_entity.id
_entity.type
_entity.pdbx_description
1 polymer ?
#
loop_
_entity_poly.entity_id
_entity_poly.type
_entity_poly.pdbx_seq_one_letter_code
_entity_poly.pdbx_strand_id
1 'polypeptide(L)'
;MQMVGGEFGKAIDAELGMPFGVKLPPYFDISHFEMAAAIFNRFENLAFLTCINSVGNGLVVDVESETVVIKPKNGFGGIGGDYVLPTALANVNAFHRLCPGKQVIGCGGIKSGAEVFQHILCGASAVQVGTCLWEEGAGLFYRLNSELSAIMERKGYRSLEDFRGKVRTL
;
A
#
# COMPACT_ATOMS: atom_id res chain seq x y z
N MET A 1 -2.97 17.84 15.61
CA MET A 1 -3.30 17.56 14.19
C MET A 1 -4.77 17.21 14.09
N GLN A 2 -5.62 18.23 14.29
CA GLN A 2 -7.08 18.09 14.10
C GLN A 2 -7.38 18.12 12.60
N MET A 3 -7.92 17.09 12.17
CA MET A 3 -7.90 16.50 10.86
C MET A 3 -8.86 17.11 9.86
N VAL A 4 -8.32 17.62 8.81
CA VAL A 4 -8.92 17.78 7.49
C VAL A 4 -9.73 16.53 7.04
N GLY A 5 -9.52 15.35 7.64
CA GLY A 5 -10.20 14.11 7.28
C GLY A 5 -11.67 13.98 7.67
N GLY A 6 -12.09 14.59 8.78
CA GLY A 6 -13.46 14.42 9.26
C GLY A 6 -14.51 15.19 8.46
N GLU A 7 -14.27 16.46 8.15
CA GLU A 7 -15.21 17.28 7.38
C GLU A 7 -15.08 17.06 5.88
N PHE A 8 -13.85 16.89 5.38
CA PHE A 8 -13.59 16.59 3.98
C PHE A 8 -14.14 15.22 3.56
N GLY A 9 -13.97 14.21 4.41
CA GLY A 9 -14.56 12.88 4.17
C GLY A 9 -16.09 12.92 4.17
N LYS A 10 -16.72 13.67 5.06
CA LYS A 10 -18.19 13.85 5.09
C LYS A 10 -18.71 14.55 3.84
N ALA A 11 -18.03 15.60 3.37
CA ALA A 11 -18.39 16.31 2.17
C ALA A 11 -18.31 15.39 0.93
N ILE A 12 -17.22 14.61 0.80
CA ILE A 12 -17.08 13.66 -0.30
C ILE A 12 -18.14 12.56 -0.21
N ASP A 13 -18.38 11.99 0.96
CA ASP A 13 -19.36 10.91 1.16
C ASP A 13 -20.79 11.38 0.84
N ALA A 14 -21.11 12.62 1.21
CA ALA A 14 -22.43 13.22 0.95
C ALA A 14 -22.63 13.62 -0.53
N GLU A 15 -21.59 14.11 -1.20
CA GLU A 15 -21.71 14.67 -2.55
C GLU A 15 -21.50 13.65 -3.67
N LEU A 16 -20.61 12.66 -3.47
CA LEU A 16 -20.29 11.73 -4.55
C LEU A 16 -21.36 10.67 -4.77
N GLY A 17 -22.05 10.20 -3.74
CA GLY A 17 -23.07 9.14 -3.85
C GLY A 17 -22.58 7.86 -4.54
N MET A 18 -21.25 7.67 -4.65
CA MET A 18 -20.59 6.57 -5.33
C MET A 18 -19.41 6.04 -4.51
N PRO A 19 -19.03 4.77 -4.67
CA PRO A 19 -17.86 4.22 -3.99
C PRO A 19 -16.58 4.96 -4.39
N PHE A 20 -15.76 5.28 -3.40
CA PHE A 20 -14.44 5.90 -3.61
C PHE A 20 -13.36 5.22 -2.75
N GLY A 21 -12.11 5.50 -3.04
CA GLY A 21 -10.97 5.05 -2.23
C GLY A 21 -10.01 6.16 -1.93
N VAL A 22 -9.16 5.93 -0.95
CA VAL A 22 -8.10 6.87 -0.56
C VAL A 22 -6.74 6.18 -0.58
N LYS A 23 -5.72 6.90 -1.04
CA LYS A 23 -4.33 6.46 -0.96
C LYS A 23 -3.69 7.07 0.28
N LEU A 24 -3.18 6.21 1.15
CA LEU A 24 -2.71 6.57 2.48
C LEU A 24 -1.20 6.81 2.49
N PRO A 25 -0.72 7.79 3.27
CA PRO A 25 0.69 7.82 3.66
C PRO A 25 1.01 6.58 4.51
N PRO A 26 2.29 6.22 4.67
CA PRO A 26 2.65 5.17 5.60
C PRO A 26 2.38 5.60 7.05
N TYR A 27 1.82 4.69 7.84
CA TYR A 27 1.70 4.79 9.28
C TYR A 27 2.76 3.89 9.94
N PHE A 28 3.26 4.28 11.10
CA PHE A 28 4.42 3.64 11.72
C PHE A 28 4.15 3.10 13.13
N ASP A 29 3.02 3.42 13.73
CA ASP A 29 2.66 2.94 15.06
C ASP A 29 1.19 2.55 15.19
N ILE A 30 0.88 1.74 16.20
CA ILE A 30 -0.44 1.15 16.43
C ILE A 30 -1.49 2.22 16.71
N SER A 31 -1.16 3.23 17.49
CA SER A 31 -2.10 4.30 17.86
C SER A 31 -2.59 5.07 16.64
N HIS A 32 -1.69 5.34 15.68
CA HIS A 32 -2.07 6.00 14.43
C HIS A 32 -2.89 5.09 13.51
N PHE A 33 -2.62 3.79 13.46
CA PHE A 33 -3.47 2.84 12.74
C PHE A 33 -4.89 2.82 13.29
N GLU A 34 -5.05 2.71 14.60
CA GLU A 34 -6.35 2.67 15.27
C GLU A 34 -7.13 3.96 15.07
N MET A 35 -6.46 5.11 15.23
CA MET A 35 -7.07 6.43 15.04
C MET A 35 -7.56 6.64 13.61
N ALA A 36 -6.75 6.27 12.62
CA ALA A 36 -7.11 6.36 11.21
C ALA A 36 -8.26 5.40 10.87
N ALA A 37 -8.19 4.17 11.32
CA ALA A 37 -9.24 3.17 11.09
C ALA A 37 -10.59 3.60 11.71
N ALA A 38 -10.58 4.17 12.92
CA ALA A 38 -11.78 4.71 13.55
C ALA A 38 -12.45 5.82 12.72
N ILE A 39 -11.65 6.59 11.97
CA ILE A 39 -12.18 7.60 11.03
C ILE A 39 -12.72 6.92 9.78
N PHE A 40 -11.94 6.04 9.13
CA PHE A 40 -12.31 5.41 7.86
C PHE A 40 -13.59 4.57 7.96
N ASN A 41 -13.79 3.88 9.07
CA ASN A 41 -14.96 3.05 9.30
C ASN A 41 -16.29 3.84 9.43
N ARG A 42 -16.23 5.18 9.55
CA ARG A 42 -17.42 6.04 9.59
C ARG A 42 -18.01 6.32 8.22
N PHE A 43 -17.26 6.09 7.14
CA PHE A 43 -17.68 6.44 5.78
C PHE A 43 -18.12 5.19 5.02
N GLU A 44 -19.41 5.09 4.70
CA GLU A 44 -19.98 3.93 4.00
C GLU A 44 -19.46 3.83 2.57
N ASN A 45 -19.41 4.96 1.85
CA ASN A 45 -18.95 5.01 0.46
C ASN A 45 -17.43 4.92 0.30
N LEU A 46 -16.64 5.01 1.39
CA LEU A 46 -15.21 4.68 1.34
C LEU A 46 -15.04 3.17 1.18
N ALA A 47 -14.85 2.73 -0.06
CA ALA A 47 -14.85 1.30 -0.41
C ALA A 47 -13.47 0.66 -0.24
N PHE A 48 -12.37 1.41 -0.47
CA PHE A 48 -11.03 0.84 -0.41
C PHE A 48 -9.96 1.82 0.08
N LEU A 49 -8.89 1.24 0.62
CA LEU A 49 -7.70 1.93 1.12
C LEU A 49 -6.49 1.45 0.32
N THR A 50 -5.72 2.36 -0.30
CA THR A 50 -4.46 1.99 -0.94
C THR A 50 -3.29 2.27 0.01
N CYS A 51 -2.59 1.23 0.39
CA CYS A 51 -1.45 1.25 1.30
C CYS A 51 -0.17 0.76 0.57
N ILE A 52 0.80 1.63 0.36
CA ILE A 52 1.04 2.98 0.87
C ILE A 52 1.46 3.94 -0.25
N ASN A 53 1.43 5.23 0.02
CA ASN A 53 2.21 6.20 -0.75
C ASN A 53 3.69 6.09 -0.36
N SER A 54 4.58 6.74 -1.09
CA SER A 54 6.02 6.76 -0.75
C SER A 54 6.25 7.25 0.69
N VAL A 55 7.31 6.74 1.32
CA VAL A 55 7.78 7.27 2.61
C VAL A 55 8.39 8.64 2.34
N GLY A 56 7.85 9.67 2.97
CA GLY A 56 8.23 11.06 2.70
C GLY A 56 9.58 11.46 3.27
N ASN A 57 10.11 12.56 2.75
CA ASN A 57 11.27 13.26 3.27
C ASN A 57 12.59 12.46 3.25
N GLY A 58 12.76 11.57 2.27
CA GLY A 58 14.06 10.96 2.00
C GLY A 58 15.02 11.99 1.42
N LEU A 59 16.29 11.89 1.79
CA LEU A 59 17.38 12.73 1.28
C LEU A 59 18.52 11.82 0.80
N VAL A 60 19.03 12.10 -0.39
CA VAL A 60 20.25 11.45 -0.91
C VAL A 60 21.29 12.52 -1.19
N VAL A 61 22.49 12.33 -0.67
CA VAL A 61 23.63 13.24 -0.83
C VAL A 61 24.68 12.56 -1.69
N ASP A 62 25.13 13.27 -2.70
CA ASP A 62 26.32 12.91 -3.48
C ASP A 62 27.58 13.37 -2.74
N VAL A 63 28.47 12.45 -2.45
CA VAL A 63 29.65 12.70 -1.61
C VAL A 63 30.68 13.56 -2.34
N GLU A 64 30.82 13.39 -3.65
CA GLU A 64 31.85 14.08 -4.41
C GLU A 64 31.50 15.55 -4.65
N SER A 65 30.24 15.83 -4.93
CA SER A 65 29.76 17.21 -5.13
C SER A 65 29.26 17.88 -3.85
N GLU A 66 29.16 17.14 -2.75
CA GLU A 66 28.59 17.60 -1.46
C GLU A 66 27.20 18.22 -1.62
N THR A 67 26.42 17.73 -2.60
CA THR A 67 25.09 18.26 -2.94
C THR A 67 23.99 17.20 -2.83
N VAL A 68 22.75 17.67 -2.75
CA VAL A 68 21.58 16.78 -2.82
C VAL A 68 21.37 16.29 -4.26
N VAL A 69 21.08 15.00 -4.43
CA VAL A 69 20.83 14.39 -5.75
C VAL A 69 19.49 14.83 -6.32
N ILE A 70 18.46 14.99 -5.48
CA ILE A 70 17.12 15.40 -5.86
C ILE A 70 17.00 16.92 -5.86
N LYS A 71 16.70 17.53 -7.00
CA LYS A 71 16.62 19.00 -7.13
C LYS A 71 15.35 19.62 -6.52
N PRO A 72 14.14 19.07 -6.73
CA PRO A 72 12.92 19.65 -6.15
C PRO A 72 12.92 19.60 -4.61
N LYS A 73 12.17 20.52 -3.98
CA LYS A 73 11.91 20.54 -2.53
C LYS A 73 13.20 20.51 -1.68
N ASN A 74 14.23 21.22 -2.09
CA ASN A 74 15.52 21.28 -1.40
C ASN A 74 16.16 19.89 -1.18
N GLY A 75 15.98 18.97 -2.10
CA GLY A 75 16.52 17.62 -2.04
C GLY A 75 15.63 16.56 -1.38
N PHE A 76 14.49 16.94 -0.81
CA PHE A 76 13.58 15.99 -0.20
C PHE A 76 12.71 15.28 -1.24
N GLY A 77 12.71 13.95 -1.19
CA GLY A 77 11.91 13.09 -2.06
C GLY A 77 11.16 12.01 -1.31
N GLY A 78 10.25 11.34 -2.01
CA GLY A 78 9.59 10.15 -1.51
C GLY A 78 10.45 8.91 -1.75
N ILE A 79 10.59 8.07 -0.74
CA ILE A 79 11.27 6.78 -0.85
C ILE A 79 10.25 5.75 -1.32
N GLY A 80 10.57 5.03 -2.38
CA GLY A 80 9.82 3.91 -2.94
C GLY A 80 10.72 2.70 -3.17
N GLY A 81 10.23 1.74 -3.96
CA GLY A 81 10.97 0.52 -4.26
C GLY A 81 11.06 -0.43 -3.07
N ASP A 82 12.10 -1.26 -3.03
CA ASP A 82 12.25 -2.35 -2.06
C ASP A 82 12.25 -1.91 -0.62
N TYR A 83 12.80 -0.74 -0.37
CA TYR A 83 12.90 -0.16 0.97
C TYR A 83 11.59 -0.07 1.73
N VAL A 84 10.48 0.10 1.00
CA VAL A 84 9.18 0.33 1.63
C VAL A 84 8.36 -0.94 1.81
N LEU A 85 8.83 -2.09 1.32
CA LEU A 85 8.07 -3.35 1.40
C LEU A 85 7.63 -3.69 2.83
N PRO A 86 8.50 -3.72 3.84
CA PRO A 86 8.08 -4.07 5.20
C PRO A 86 7.02 -3.12 5.75
N THR A 87 7.18 -1.82 5.50
CA THR A 87 6.21 -0.80 5.92
C THR A 87 4.88 -0.96 5.17
N ALA A 88 4.92 -1.24 3.87
CA ALA A 88 3.73 -1.46 3.06
C ALA A 88 2.93 -2.69 3.57
N LEU A 89 3.62 -3.81 3.81
CA LEU A 89 3.00 -5.03 4.35
C LEU A 89 2.37 -4.81 5.73
N ALA A 90 3.05 -4.08 6.61
CA ALA A 90 2.52 -3.73 7.93
C ALA A 90 1.25 -2.88 7.83
N ASN A 91 1.24 -1.87 6.95
CA ASN A 91 0.07 -1.03 6.71
C ASN A 91 -1.10 -1.80 6.10
N VAL A 92 -0.83 -2.66 5.10
CA VAL A 92 -1.85 -3.55 4.51
C VAL A 92 -2.47 -4.44 5.57
N ASN A 93 -1.65 -5.11 6.39
CA ASN A 93 -2.14 -6.00 7.44
C ASN A 93 -2.94 -5.28 8.52
N ALA A 94 -2.45 -4.13 8.98
CA ALA A 94 -3.13 -3.35 10.00
C ALA A 94 -4.52 -2.89 9.52
N PHE A 95 -4.61 -2.27 8.34
CA PHE A 95 -5.89 -1.78 7.84
C PHE A 95 -6.84 -2.90 7.39
N HIS A 96 -6.33 -4.01 6.88
CA HIS A 96 -7.16 -5.19 6.64
C HIS A 96 -7.85 -5.69 7.91
N ARG A 97 -7.15 -5.70 9.04
CA ARG A 97 -7.70 -6.13 10.33
C ARG A 97 -8.61 -5.09 10.98
N LEU A 98 -8.25 -3.81 10.89
CA LEU A 98 -8.95 -2.70 11.57
C LEU A 98 -10.14 -2.15 10.77
N CYS A 99 -10.19 -2.40 9.46
CA CYS A 99 -11.24 -1.93 8.56
C CYS A 99 -11.87 -3.10 7.78
N PRO A 100 -12.55 -4.05 8.47
CA PRO A 100 -13.03 -5.29 7.83
C PRO A 100 -14.06 -5.07 6.72
N GLY A 101 -14.72 -3.91 6.71
CA GLY A 101 -15.68 -3.53 5.66
C GLY A 101 -15.03 -2.85 4.44
N LYS A 102 -13.72 -2.65 4.42
CA LYS A 102 -13.00 -1.96 3.35
C LYS A 102 -12.05 -2.93 2.63
N GLN A 103 -11.94 -2.77 1.31
CA GLN A 103 -10.87 -3.46 0.59
C GLN A 103 -9.54 -2.75 0.80
N VAL A 104 -8.44 -3.50 0.82
CA VAL A 104 -7.10 -2.93 0.87
C VAL A 104 -6.36 -3.23 -0.42
N ILE A 105 -5.80 -2.21 -1.03
CA ILE A 105 -4.93 -2.33 -2.20
C ILE A 105 -3.50 -2.15 -1.75
N GLY A 106 -2.66 -3.16 -1.95
CA GLY A 106 -1.25 -3.14 -1.57
C GLY A 106 -0.40 -2.36 -2.58
N CYS A 107 0.48 -1.49 -2.09
CA CYS A 107 1.39 -0.71 -2.93
C CYS A 107 2.70 -0.46 -2.18
N GLY A 108 3.82 -0.88 -2.77
CA GLY A 108 5.16 -0.63 -2.26
C GLY A 108 6.03 -1.88 -2.20
N GLY A 109 7.19 -1.81 -2.81
CA GLY A 109 8.22 -2.86 -2.77
C GLY A 109 7.96 -4.10 -3.61
N ILE A 110 7.02 -4.04 -4.54
CA ILE A 110 6.67 -5.20 -5.38
C ILE A 110 7.62 -5.28 -6.58
N LYS A 111 8.39 -6.36 -6.66
CA LYS A 111 9.29 -6.70 -7.76
C LYS A 111 8.99 -8.04 -8.39
N SER A 112 8.47 -9.00 -7.61
CA SER A 112 8.20 -10.36 -8.07
C SER A 112 6.85 -10.84 -7.59
N GLY A 113 6.42 -12.00 -8.07
CA GLY A 113 5.22 -12.68 -7.57
C GLY A 113 5.27 -13.00 -6.07
N ALA A 114 6.47 -13.05 -5.48
CA ALA A 114 6.62 -13.27 -4.04
C ALA A 114 6.09 -12.08 -3.23
N GLU A 115 6.43 -10.85 -3.61
CA GLU A 115 5.92 -9.66 -2.92
C GLU A 115 4.41 -9.48 -3.19
N VAL A 116 3.93 -9.80 -4.40
CA VAL A 116 2.48 -9.85 -4.67
C VAL A 116 1.81 -10.83 -3.70
N PHE A 117 2.34 -12.05 -3.58
CA PHE A 117 1.84 -13.05 -2.63
C PHE A 117 1.85 -12.53 -1.18
N GLN A 118 2.92 -11.86 -0.74
CA GLN A 118 3.02 -11.30 0.60
C GLN A 118 1.95 -10.23 0.85
N HIS A 119 1.70 -9.33 -0.09
CA HIS A 119 0.66 -8.33 0.02
C HIS A 119 -0.73 -8.96 0.16
N ILE A 120 -1.06 -9.95 -0.67
CA ILE A 120 -2.34 -10.66 -0.58
C ILE A 120 -2.43 -11.42 0.75
N LEU A 121 -1.38 -12.10 1.16
CA LEU A 121 -1.33 -12.80 2.45
C LEU A 121 -1.56 -11.86 3.64
N CYS A 122 -1.07 -10.61 3.57
CA CYS A 122 -1.33 -9.56 4.54
C CYS A 122 -2.74 -8.98 4.47
N GLY A 123 -3.52 -9.26 3.43
CA GLY A 123 -4.92 -8.85 3.32
C GLY A 123 -5.26 -7.96 2.12
N ALA A 124 -4.32 -7.70 1.23
CA ALA A 124 -4.61 -6.94 0.02
C ALA A 124 -5.56 -7.70 -0.91
N SER A 125 -6.54 -7.00 -1.49
CA SER A 125 -7.43 -7.53 -2.52
C SER A 125 -6.81 -7.43 -3.92
N ALA A 126 -5.96 -6.46 -4.11
CA ALA A 126 -5.20 -6.19 -5.33
C ALA A 126 -3.89 -5.49 -4.99
N VAL A 127 -3.01 -5.34 -5.96
CA VAL A 127 -1.75 -4.63 -5.79
C VAL A 127 -1.53 -3.58 -6.87
N GLN A 128 -0.77 -2.54 -6.53
CA GLN A 128 -0.26 -1.54 -7.44
C GLN A 128 1.26 -1.61 -7.50
N VAL A 129 1.83 -1.49 -8.70
CA VAL A 129 3.26 -1.52 -8.93
C VAL A 129 3.72 -0.18 -9.49
N GLY A 130 4.80 0.37 -8.97
CA GLY A 130 5.38 1.63 -9.40
C GLY A 130 6.78 1.45 -9.99
N THR A 131 7.80 1.42 -9.16
CA THR A 131 9.23 1.43 -9.55
C THR A 131 9.56 0.36 -10.59
N CYS A 132 9.18 -0.88 -10.36
CA CYS A 132 9.46 -1.99 -11.25
C CYS A 132 8.75 -1.85 -12.61
N LEU A 133 7.58 -1.23 -12.65
CA LEU A 133 6.88 -0.91 -13.91
C LEU A 133 7.67 0.09 -14.76
N TRP A 134 8.32 1.05 -14.11
CA TRP A 134 9.19 2.01 -14.82
C TRP A 134 10.40 1.31 -15.45
N GLU A 135 10.94 0.30 -14.76
CA GLU A 135 12.13 -0.43 -15.23
C GLU A 135 11.81 -1.45 -16.34
N GLU A 136 10.69 -2.18 -16.23
CA GLU A 136 10.37 -3.32 -17.10
C GLU A 136 9.23 -3.04 -18.11
N GLY A 137 8.45 -1.99 -17.92
CA GLY A 137 7.27 -1.71 -18.74
C GLY A 137 6.12 -2.69 -18.50
N ALA A 138 5.12 -2.70 -19.39
CA ALA A 138 3.88 -3.45 -19.22
C ALA A 138 4.05 -4.99 -19.20
N GLY A 139 5.15 -5.51 -19.74
CA GLY A 139 5.48 -6.94 -19.66
C GLY A 139 5.60 -7.48 -18.24
N LEU A 140 5.92 -6.60 -17.29
CA LEU A 140 5.97 -6.89 -15.86
C LEU A 140 4.73 -7.66 -15.36
N PHE A 141 3.52 -7.26 -15.77
CA PHE A 141 2.30 -7.88 -15.28
C PHE A 141 2.16 -9.36 -15.65
N TYR A 142 2.63 -9.76 -16.83
CA TYR A 142 2.68 -11.17 -17.21
C TYR A 142 3.62 -11.97 -16.32
N ARG A 143 4.80 -11.43 -16.05
CA ARG A 143 5.78 -12.07 -15.19
C ARG A 143 5.27 -12.20 -13.76
N LEU A 144 4.76 -11.13 -13.17
CA LEU A 144 4.21 -11.15 -11.81
C LEU A 144 3.06 -12.15 -11.66
N ASN A 145 2.15 -12.21 -12.64
CA ASN A 145 1.04 -13.17 -12.62
C ASN A 145 1.53 -14.60 -12.75
N SER A 146 2.50 -14.88 -13.63
CA SER A 146 3.09 -16.21 -13.79
C SER A 146 3.79 -16.67 -12.50
N GLU A 147 4.59 -15.80 -11.89
CA GLU A 147 5.30 -16.09 -10.63
C GLU A 147 4.34 -16.31 -9.46
N LEU A 148 3.29 -15.48 -9.35
CA LEU A 148 2.26 -15.64 -8.34
C LEU A 148 1.52 -16.97 -8.52
N SER A 149 1.13 -17.30 -9.75
CA SER A 149 0.45 -18.56 -10.08
C SER A 149 1.30 -19.77 -9.69
N ALA A 150 2.59 -19.75 -9.98
CA ALA A 150 3.51 -20.82 -9.59
C ALA A 150 3.63 -20.98 -8.06
N ILE A 151 3.59 -19.86 -7.31
CA ILE A 151 3.57 -19.90 -5.83
C ILE A 151 2.26 -20.52 -5.33
N MET A 152 1.13 -20.10 -5.90
CA MET A 152 -0.19 -20.60 -5.53
C MET A 152 -0.31 -22.11 -5.81
N GLU A 153 0.10 -22.56 -6.97
CA GLU A 153 0.10 -23.98 -7.36
C GLU A 153 0.94 -24.82 -6.38
N ARG A 154 2.19 -24.41 -6.11
CA ARG A 154 3.07 -25.10 -5.15
C ARG A 154 2.49 -25.20 -3.74
N LYS A 155 1.65 -24.22 -3.34
CA LYS A 155 0.99 -24.16 -2.04
C LYS A 155 -0.41 -24.78 -2.02
N GLY A 156 -0.94 -25.20 -3.17
CA GLY A 156 -2.27 -25.77 -3.29
C GLY A 156 -3.42 -24.76 -3.22
N TYR A 157 -3.16 -23.47 -3.47
CA TYR A 157 -4.18 -22.44 -3.52
C TYR A 157 -4.79 -22.32 -4.92
N ARG A 158 -6.11 -22.13 -5.00
CA ARG A 158 -6.87 -22.01 -6.25
C ARG A 158 -7.33 -20.58 -6.53
N SER A 159 -7.44 -19.78 -5.49
CA SER A 159 -7.87 -18.38 -5.56
C SER A 159 -7.10 -17.51 -4.58
N LEU A 160 -7.15 -16.19 -4.74
CA LEU A 160 -6.54 -15.26 -3.80
C LEU A 160 -7.21 -15.34 -2.42
N GLU A 161 -8.50 -15.64 -2.37
CA GLU A 161 -9.29 -15.81 -1.15
C GLU A 161 -8.78 -16.95 -0.28
N ASP A 162 -8.15 -17.96 -0.88
CA ASP A 162 -7.62 -19.12 -0.14
C ASP A 162 -6.54 -18.71 0.87
N PHE A 163 -5.82 -17.60 0.63
CA PHE A 163 -4.73 -17.14 1.49
C PHE A 163 -4.78 -15.66 1.88
N ARG A 164 -5.70 -14.87 1.32
CA ARG A 164 -5.81 -13.44 1.64
C ARG A 164 -6.06 -13.21 3.13
N GLY A 165 -5.23 -12.37 3.76
CA GLY A 165 -5.34 -12.01 5.16
C GLY A 165 -4.97 -13.13 6.14
N LYS A 166 -4.39 -14.23 5.67
CA LYS A 166 -4.06 -15.41 6.49
C LYS A 166 -2.58 -15.47 6.92
N VAL A 167 -1.92 -14.31 7.02
CA VAL A 167 -0.56 -14.26 7.56
C VAL A 167 -0.56 -14.79 9.00
N ARG A 168 0.35 -15.70 9.29
CA ARG A 168 0.48 -16.30 10.64
C ARG A 168 1.41 -15.44 11.48
N THR A 169 1.02 -15.25 12.73
CA THR A 169 1.90 -14.73 13.79
C THR A 169 2.58 -15.91 14.49
N LEU A 170 3.82 -15.70 14.94
CA LEU A 170 4.59 -16.69 15.71
C LEU A 170 4.19 -16.66 17.19
#